data_5ea9cb0ae657df4ed2a3d543cf63d38c
#
_entry.id   5ea9cb0ae657df4ed2a3d543cf63d38c
#
_cell.length_a   1.000
_cell.length_b   1.000
_cell.length_c   1.000
_cell.angle_alpha   90.00
_cell.angle_beta   90.00
_cell.angle_gamma   90.00
#
_symmetry.space_group_name_H-M   'P 1'
#
loop_
_entity.id
_entity.type
_entity.pdbx_description
1 polymer ?
#
loop_
_entity_poly.entity_id
_entity_poly.type
_entity_poly.pdbx_seq_one_letter_code
_entity_poly.pdbx_strand_id
1 'polypeptide(L)'
;MAITQAIANAFKEQLLEGDQNFSSSGGDVFKLALYTSSATLNSATTAYTTSQEVPDSGQYTAGGGALTGQNTNIGTGTGAGVAIVDFNDLSFTGVTLTARGALIYNTSSAVTNAAVAVLDFGADKTATSGTFTVQFPAFTTAAAILRISG
;
A
#
# COMPACT_ATOMS: atom_id res chain seq x y z
N MET A 1 0.99 4.65 -20.20
CA MET A 1 0.70 3.86 -19.01
C MET A 1 1.73 4.20 -17.97
N ALA A 2 1.30 4.57 -16.80
CA ALA A 2 2.22 5.05 -15.77
C ALA A 2 1.65 4.74 -14.38
N ILE A 3 2.57 4.47 -13.46
CA ILE A 3 2.28 4.43 -12.03
C ILE A 3 2.67 5.79 -11.46
N THR A 4 1.72 6.46 -10.83
CA THR A 4 1.96 7.74 -10.14
C THR A 4 1.63 7.58 -8.67
N GLN A 5 2.61 7.83 -7.81
CA GLN A 5 2.41 7.72 -6.37
C GLN A 5 1.33 8.70 -5.90
N ALA A 6 0.32 8.16 -5.23
CA ALA A 6 -0.80 8.95 -4.74
C ALA A 6 -1.61 8.20 -3.69
N ILE A 7 -2.28 8.95 -2.82
CA ILE A 7 -3.41 8.43 -2.06
C ILE A 7 -4.62 8.41 -3.00
N ALA A 8 -5.38 7.32 -3.02
CA ALA A 8 -6.57 7.21 -3.84
C ALA A 8 -7.62 8.25 -3.44
N ASN A 9 -8.26 8.90 -4.41
CA ASN A 9 -9.27 9.92 -4.12
C ASN A 9 -10.48 9.33 -3.37
N ALA A 10 -10.95 8.16 -3.81
CA ALA A 10 -12.05 7.46 -3.14
C ALA A 10 -11.72 7.07 -1.69
N PHE A 11 -10.47 6.73 -1.40
CA PHE A 11 -10.02 6.43 -0.04
C PHE A 11 -10.25 7.60 0.91
N LYS A 12 -10.03 8.83 0.46
CA LYS A 12 -10.20 10.03 1.30
C LYS A 12 -11.66 10.21 1.73
N GLU A 13 -12.59 9.95 0.81
CA GLU A 13 -14.03 9.98 1.10
C GLU A 13 -14.41 8.84 2.06
N GLN A 14 -14.00 7.61 1.75
CA GLN A 14 -14.25 6.42 2.58
C GLN A 14 -13.68 6.57 4.00
N LEU A 15 -12.56 7.26 4.16
CA LEU A 15 -11.99 7.53 5.47
C LEU A 15 -12.92 8.44 6.30
N LEU A 16 -13.52 9.45 5.69
CA LEU A 16 -14.48 10.34 6.34
C LEU A 16 -15.81 9.65 6.64
N GLU A 17 -16.19 8.65 5.85
CA GLU A 17 -17.41 7.86 6.03
C GLU A 17 -17.24 6.73 7.07
N GLY A 18 -16.00 6.46 7.49
CA GLY A 18 -15.69 5.40 8.45
C GLY A 18 -15.55 4.01 7.82
N ASP A 19 -15.40 3.93 6.50
CA ASP A 19 -15.23 2.67 5.76
C ASP A 19 -13.79 2.14 5.82
N GLN A 20 -12.86 2.90 6.38
CA GLN A 20 -11.43 2.54 6.47
C GLN A 20 -11.00 2.56 7.93
N ASN A 21 -10.58 1.41 8.45
CA ASN A 21 -10.20 1.26 9.85
C ASN A 21 -8.79 0.72 10.00
N PHE A 22 -7.86 1.59 10.39
CA PHE A 22 -6.44 1.25 10.60
C PHE A 22 -6.09 0.86 12.05
N SER A 23 -7.08 0.60 12.90
CA SER A 23 -6.83 0.19 14.28
C SER A 23 -5.95 -1.06 14.33
N SER A 24 -5.00 -1.10 15.25
CA SER A 24 -4.10 -2.24 15.44
C SER A 24 -4.81 -3.47 16.00
N SER A 25 -5.98 -3.28 16.59
CA SER A 25 -6.85 -4.35 17.08
C SER A 25 -8.28 -4.13 16.57
N GLY A 26 -8.81 -5.12 15.87
CA GLY A 26 -10.14 -5.04 15.28
C GLY A 26 -10.23 -4.13 14.05
N GLY A 27 -9.10 -3.72 13.49
CA GLY A 27 -9.04 -2.96 12.25
C GLY A 27 -9.24 -3.82 11.01
N ASP A 28 -9.25 -3.16 9.86
CA ASP A 28 -9.40 -3.83 8.56
C ASP A 28 -8.17 -4.64 8.17
N VAL A 29 -8.34 -5.53 7.20
CA VAL A 29 -7.26 -6.29 6.58
C VAL A 29 -6.84 -5.59 5.29
N PHE A 30 -5.61 -5.12 5.24
CA PHE A 30 -5.01 -4.48 4.07
C PHE A 30 -4.07 -5.44 3.37
N LYS A 31 -4.00 -5.35 2.05
CA LYS A 31 -3.07 -6.11 1.21
C LYS A 31 -2.27 -5.17 0.31
N LEU A 32 -1.14 -5.67 -0.15
CA LEU A 32 -0.29 -4.98 -1.12
C LEU A 32 -0.04 -5.90 -2.30
N ALA A 33 -0.43 -5.46 -3.49
CA ALA A 33 -0.15 -6.12 -4.76
C ALA A 33 0.91 -5.36 -5.55
N LEU A 34 1.76 -6.11 -6.28
CA LEU A 34 2.86 -5.57 -7.08
C LEU A 34 2.46 -5.44 -8.56
N TYR A 35 2.92 -4.40 -9.22
CA TYR A 35 2.57 -4.10 -10.59
C TYR A 35 3.79 -3.81 -11.47
N THR A 36 3.67 -4.20 -12.74
CA THR A 36 4.68 -3.91 -13.77
C THR A 36 4.62 -2.45 -14.21
N SER A 37 5.63 -2.00 -14.93
CA SER A 37 5.68 -0.63 -15.50
C SER A 37 4.58 -0.35 -16.53
N SER A 38 3.89 -1.39 -17.02
CA SER A 38 2.76 -1.25 -17.94
C SER A 38 1.44 -0.92 -17.25
N ALA A 39 1.38 -0.98 -15.93
CA ALA A 39 0.17 -0.65 -15.19
C ALA A 39 -0.14 0.85 -15.25
N THR A 40 -1.43 1.15 -15.17
CA THR A 40 -1.92 2.52 -14.98
C THR A 40 -2.56 2.62 -13.60
N LEU A 41 -1.84 3.17 -12.65
CA LEU A 41 -2.28 3.37 -11.27
C LEU A 41 -2.00 4.82 -10.86
N ASN A 42 -2.98 5.47 -10.26
CA ASN A 42 -2.88 6.87 -9.85
C ASN A 42 -3.96 7.20 -8.81
N SER A 43 -4.14 8.47 -8.49
CA SER A 43 -5.16 8.91 -7.54
C SER A 43 -6.60 8.57 -7.91
N ALA A 44 -6.88 8.30 -9.19
CA ALA A 44 -8.22 7.89 -9.64
C ALA A 44 -8.45 6.38 -9.55
N THR A 45 -7.46 5.59 -9.15
CA THR A 45 -7.61 4.15 -8.92
C THR A 45 -8.57 3.92 -7.75
N THR A 46 -9.63 3.15 -7.97
CA THR A 46 -10.70 2.95 -6.98
C THR A 46 -10.64 1.60 -6.27
N ALA A 47 -10.07 0.59 -6.91
CA ALA A 47 -10.03 -0.77 -6.38
C ALA A 47 -8.84 -1.56 -6.94
N TYR A 48 -8.53 -2.69 -6.28
CA TYR A 48 -7.58 -3.67 -6.78
C TYR A 48 -8.01 -4.17 -8.17
N THR A 49 -7.02 -4.37 -9.01
CA THR A 49 -7.18 -4.93 -10.35
C THR A 49 -6.05 -5.91 -10.65
N THR A 50 -6.34 -6.97 -11.40
CA THR A 50 -5.32 -7.91 -11.88
C THR A 50 -4.61 -7.42 -13.14
N SER A 51 -5.05 -6.30 -13.73
CA SER A 51 -4.47 -5.76 -14.95
C SER A 51 -3.03 -5.29 -14.71
N GLN A 52 -2.08 -5.91 -15.39
CA GLN A 52 -0.64 -5.62 -15.28
C GLN A 52 -0.05 -5.87 -13.89
N GLU A 53 -0.73 -6.67 -13.07
CA GLU A 53 -0.14 -7.21 -11.85
C GLU A 53 1.03 -8.13 -12.19
N VAL A 54 2.01 -8.19 -11.32
CA VAL A 54 3.15 -9.11 -11.45
C VAL A 54 2.65 -10.56 -11.40
N PRO A 55 3.12 -11.44 -12.29
CA PRO A 55 2.72 -12.85 -12.27
C PRO A 55 3.15 -13.58 -11.01
N ASP A 56 2.45 -14.67 -10.69
CA ASP A 56 2.81 -15.56 -9.57
C ASP A 56 4.27 -16.01 -9.66
N SER A 57 4.99 -15.93 -8.56
CA SER A 57 6.36 -16.40 -8.44
C SER A 57 6.74 -16.64 -6.99
N GLY A 58 7.22 -17.81 -6.65
CA GLY A 58 7.58 -18.16 -5.27
C GLY A 58 6.46 -17.87 -4.29
N GLN A 59 6.71 -17.04 -3.30
CA GLN A 59 5.69 -16.64 -2.33
C GLN A 59 4.73 -15.54 -2.84
N TYR A 60 5.00 -14.94 -3.98
CA TYR A 60 4.09 -13.96 -4.56
C TYR A 60 2.99 -14.67 -5.36
N THR A 61 1.75 -14.41 -5.01
CA THR A 61 0.57 -14.83 -5.76
C THR A 61 -0.31 -13.63 -6.06
N ALA A 62 -1.11 -13.71 -7.12
CA ALA A 62 -2.04 -12.64 -7.51
C ALA A 62 -2.89 -12.18 -6.31
N GLY A 63 -3.02 -10.88 -6.16
CA GLY A 63 -3.59 -10.24 -4.97
C GLY A 63 -2.55 -9.80 -3.96
N GLY A 64 -1.31 -10.25 -4.08
CA GLY A 64 -0.20 -9.85 -3.23
C GLY A 64 -0.24 -10.44 -1.82
N GLY A 65 0.38 -9.77 -0.87
CA GLY A 65 0.50 -10.19 0.53
C GLY A 65 -0.31 -9.34 1.49
N ALA A 66 -0.74 -9.93 2.59
CA ALA A 66 -1.38 -9.19 3.67
C ALA A 66 -0.37 -8.30 4.39
N LEU A 67 -0.74 -7.06 4.63
CA LEU A 67 0.02 -6.14 5.46
C LEU A 67 -0.26 -6.44 6.94
N THR A 68 0.77 -6.33 7.76
CA THR A 68 0.70 -6.60 9.20
C THR A 68 1.26 -5.45 10.01
N GLY A 69 1.02 -5.45 11.32
CA GLY A 69 1.58 -4.45 12.21
C GLY A 69 1.03 -3.04 11.95
N GLN A 70 -0.17 -2.94 11.39
CA GLN A 70 -0.80 -1.64 11.19
C GLN A 70 -0.92 -0.89 12.51
N ASN A 71 -0.53 0.37 12.48
CA ASN A 71 -0.51 1.23 13.65
C ASN A 71 -0.81 2.67 13.26
N THR A 72 -1.48 3.37 14.16
CA THR A 72 -1.78 4.79 14.01
C THR A 72 -1.26 5.58 15.19
N ASN A 73 -0.84 6.80 14.94
CA ASN A 73 -0.41 7.71 16.01
C ASN A 73 -0.66 9.16 15.61
N ILE A 74 -0.65 10.03 16.60
CA ILE A 74 -0.63 11.49 16.39
C ILE A 74 0.75 11.99 16.85
N GLY A 75 1.43 12.69 15.96
CA GLY A 75 2.74 13.26 16.25
C GLY A 75 2.73 14.29 17.37
N THR A 76 3.85 14.44 18.02
CA THR A 76 4.10 15.44 19.07
C THR A 76 5.27 16.33 18.67
N GLY A 77 5.49 17.41 19.39
CA GLY A 77 6.57 18.35 19.09
C GLY A 77 6.38 19.04 17.74
N THR A 78 7.41 19.02 16.91
CA THR A 78 7.37 19.63 15.56
C THR A 78 6.38 18.96 14.59
N GLY A 79 5.96 17.71 14.88
CA GLY A 79 4.95 16.98 14.12
C GLY A 79 3.58 16.97 14.79
N ALA A 80 3.32 17.84 15.75
CA ALA A 80 2.07 17.87 16.49
C ALA A 80 0.87 18.06 15.55
N GLY A 81 -0.18 17.26 15.78
CA GLY A 81 -1.41 17.34 15.00
C GLY A 81 -1.38 16.58 13.67
N VAL A 82 -0.27 15.91 13.31
CA VAL A 82 -0.22 15.03 12.13
C VAL A 82 -0.59 13.61 12.54
N ALA A 83 -1.70 13.10 12.00
CA ALA A 83 -2.05 11.68 12.15
C ALA A 83 -1.29 10.84 11.13
N ILE A 84 -0.75 9.72 11.57
CA ILE A 84 0.11 8.84 10.76
C ILE A 84 -0.33 7.39 10.85
N VAL A 85 -0.09 6.65 9.76
CA VAL A 85 -0.30 5.19 9.68
C VAL A 85 0.98 4.54 9.20
N ASP A 86 1.26 3.35 9.70
CA ASP A 86 2.38 2.53 9.27
C ASP A 86 2.01 1.04 9.26
N PHE A 87 2.80 0.26 8.54
CA PHE A 87 2.75 -1.21 8.49
C PHE A 87 4.16 -1.76 8.62
N ASN A 88 4.26 -3.04 9.02
CA ASN A 88 5.52 -3.77 8.92
C ASN A 88 5.94 -3.91 7.45
N ASP A 89 7.24 -3.98 7.21
CA ASP A 89 7.78 -4.30 5.89
C ASP A 89 7.23 -5.64 5.39
N LEU A 90 6.99 -5.74 4.09
CA LEU A 90 6.44 -6.94 3.45
C LEU A 90 7.48 -7.55 2.53
N SER A 91 7.78 -8.83 2.73
CA SER A 91 8.74 -9.58 1.92
C SER A 91 8.09 -10.78 1.25
N PHE A 92 8.51 -11.06 0.02
CA PHE A 92 8.16 -12.26 -0.75
C PHE A 92 9.46 -13.01 -1.05
N THR A 93 9.59 -14.24 -0.57
CA THR A 93 10.80 -15.04 -0.73
C THR A 93 10.69 -16.02 -1.91
N GLY A 94 11.84 -16.45 -2.44
CA GLY A 94 11.91 -17.40 -3.55
C GLY A 94 11.29 -16.89 -4.85
N VAL A 95 11.29 -15.58 -5.06
CA VAL A 95 10.64 -14.97 -6.22
C VAL A 95 11.63 -14.62 -7.33
N THR A 96 11.14 -14.68 -8.56
CA THR A 96 11.76 -14.07 -9.74
C THR A 96 10.70 -13.18 -10.37
N LEU A 97 10.78 -11.90 -10.11
CA LEU A 97 9.80 -10.92 -10.56
C LEU A 97 10.41 -9.53 -10.74
N THR A 98 9.76 -8.72 -11.54
CA THR A 98 10.08 -7.30 -11.69
C THR A 98 8.83 -6.47 -11.43
N ALA A 99 8.92 -5.52 -10.50
CA ALA A 99 7.84 -4.61 -10.16
C ALA A 99 8.28 -3.16 -10.29
N ARG A 100 7.39 -2.31 -10.78
CA ARG A 100 7.58 -0.85 -10.87
C ARG A 100 6.91 -0.12 -9.72
N GLY A 101 5.85 -0.70 -9.19
CA GLY A 101 5.08 -0.09 -8.11
C GLY A 101 4.15 -1.08 -7.43
N ALA A 102 3.32 -0.57 -6.53
CA ALA A 102 2.39 -1.36 -5.74
C ALA A 102 1.09 -0.60 -5.48
N LEU A 103 0.05 -1.36 -5.17
CA LEU A 103 -1.23 -0.86 -4.68
C LEU A 103 -1.50 -1.43 -3.30
N ILE A 104 -1.73 -0.56 -2.33
CA ILE A 104 -2.32 -0.93 -1.03
C ILE A 104 -3.83 -0.84 -1.17
N TYR A 105 -4.53 -1.89 -0.78
CA TYR A 105 -5.99 -1.94 -0.84
C TYR A 105 -6.58 -2.65 0.38
N ASN A 106 -7.84 -2.35 0.67
CA ASN A 106 -8.57 -2.86 1.82
C ASN A 106 -9.49 -4.01 1.42
N THR A 107 -9.32 -5.17 2.03
CA THR A 107 -10.14 -6.36 1.74
C THR A 107 -11.34 -6.50 2.68
N SER A 108 -11.45 -5.68 3.72
CA SER A 108 -12.45 -5.79 4.77
C SER A 108 -13.49 -4.69 4.77
N SER A 109 -13.27 -3.60 4.00
CA SER A 109 -14.20 -2.47 3.98
C SER A 109 -15.51 -2.82 3.28
N ALA A 110 -16.54 -1.99 3.47
CA ALA A 110 -17.82 -2.12 2.77
C ALA A 110 -17.65 -2.01 1.25
N VAL A 111 -16.65 -1.26 0.79
CA VAL A 111 -16.28 -1.19 -0.63
C VAL A 111 -15.28 -2.30 -0.94
N THR A 112 -15.65 -3.20 -1.83
CA THR A 112 -14.84 -4.39 -2.17
C THR A 112 -13.47 -4.01 -2.72
N ASN A 113 -12.41 -4.50 -2.06
CA ASN A 113 -11.01 -4.30 -2.47
C ASN A 113 -10.66 -2.83 -2.73
N ALA A 114 -11.18 -1.93 -1.91
CA ALA A 114 -11.01 -0.49 -2.06
C ALA A 114 -9.55 -0.07 -2.08
N ALA A 115 -9.14 0.68 -3.10
CA ALA A 115 -7.80 1.22 -3.20
C ALA A 115 -7.53 2.22 -2.07
N VAL A 116 -6.35 2.13 -1.47
CA VAL A 116 -5.87 3.05 -0.42
C VAL A 116 -4.79 3.97 -0.99
N ALA A 117 -3.70 3.41 -1.45
CA ALA A 117 -2.56 4.18 -1.93
C ALA A 117 -1.81 3.45 -3.05
N VAL A 118 -1.34 4.21 -4.00
CA VAL A 118 -0.44 3.77 -5.07
C VAL A 118 0.98 4.15 -4.71
N LEU A 119 1.90 3.19 -4.77
CA LEU A 119 3.32 3.39 -4.53
C LEU A 119 4.09 3.29 -5.86
N ASP A 120 4.93 4.27 -6.15
CA ASP A 120 5.85 4.23 -7.29
C ASP A 120 7.28 4.01 -6.76
N PHE A 121 7.92 2.93 -7.17
CA PHE A 121 9.29 2.63 -6.77
C PHE A 121 10.34 3.46 -7.54
N GLY A 122 9.91 4.31 -8.46
CA GLY A 122 10.76 5.21 -9.23
C GLY A 122 11.49 4.53 -10.41
N ALA A 123 11.68 3.23 -10.35
CA ALA A 123 12.29 2.40 -11.38
C ALA A 123 11.83 0.95 -11.21
N ASP A 124 12.02 0.14 -12.24
CA ASP A 124 11.80 -1.30 -12.14
C ASP A 124 12.75 -1.90 -11.10
N LYS A 125 12.18 -2.66 -10.17
CA LYS A 125 12.92 -3.40 -9.15
C LYS A 125 12.76 -4.87 -9.41
N THR A 126 13.88 -5.60 -9.45
CA THR A 126 13.91 -7.01 -9.80
C THR A 126 14.48 -7.85 -8.67
N ALA A 127 13.84 -8.97 -8.38
CA ALA A 127 14.41 -10.07 -7.60
C ALA A 127 14.56 -11.27 -8.53
N THR A 128 15.67 -12.00 -8.42
CA THR A 128 15.95 -13.20 -9.19
C THR A 128 16.28 -14.35 -8.23
N SER A 129 15.41 -15.34 -8.15
CA SER A 129 15.50 -16.45 -7.19
C SER A 129 15.85 -15.98 -5.77
N GLY A 130 15.20 -14.91 -5.33
CA GLY A 130 15.55 -14.20 -4.10
C GLY A 130 14.35 -13.65 -3.36
N THR A 131 14.61 -12.63 -2.55
CA THR A 131 13.59 -11.95 -1.75
C THR A 131 13.30 -10.57 -2.32
N PHE A 132 12.02 -10.27 -2.53
CA PHE A 132 11.54 -8.93 -2.85
C PHE A 132 10.91 -8.33 -1.60
N THR A 133 11.49 -7.24 -1.10
CA THR A 133 10.99 -6.56 0.11
C THR A 133 10.45 -5.19 -0.23
N VAL A 134 9.21 -4.92 0.19
CA VAL A 134 8.64 -3.57 0.22
C VAL A 134 8.90 -3.00 1.61
N GLN A 135 9.81 -2.05 1.67
CA GLN A 135 10.17 -1.37 2.91
C GLN A 135 9.34 -0.11 3.06
N PHE A 136 8.59 -0.03 4.15
CA PHE A 136 7.81 1.17 4.45
C PHE A 136 8.68 2.25 5.07
N PRO A 137 8.33 3.56 4.84
CA PRO A 137 9.04 4.66 5.49
C PRO A 137 8.95 4.60 7.00
N ALA A 138 9.85 5.30 7.69
CA ALA A 138 9.85 5.38 9.14
C ALA A 138 8.51 5.90 9.69
N PHE A 139 8.07 5.36 10.81
CA PHE A 139 6.83 5.75 11.49
C PHE A 139 7.00 7.12 12.18
N THR A 140 7.09 8.16 11.37
CA THR A 140 7.26 9.54 11.81
C THR A 140 6.30 10.47 11.06
N THR A 141 6.03 11.62 11.62
CA THR A 141 5.16 12.64 11.00
C THR A 141 5.73 13.21 9.71
N ALA A 142 7.02 13.04 9.46
CA ALA A 142 7.68 13.50 8.25
C ALA A 142 7.72 12.43 7.14
N ALA A 143 7.60 11.15 7.47
CA ALA A 143 7.89 10.06 6.53
C ALA A 143 6.83 8.97 6.43
N ALA A 144 5.97 8.76 7.41
CA ALA A 144 4.98 7.66 7.44
C ALA A 144 4.21 7.53 6.11
N ILE A 145 3.82 6.29 5.78
CA ILE A 145 3.21 5.96 4.49
C ILE A 145 1.91 6.72 4.21
N LEU A 146 1.12 6.95 5.26
CA LEU A 146 -0.07 7.80 5.20
C LEU A 146 0.03 8.86 6.30
N ARG A 147 -0.29 10.11 5.93
CA ARG A 147 -0.26 11.25 6.85
C ARG A 147 -1.45 12.15 6.60
N ILE A 148 -2.07 12.60 7.67
CA ILE A 148 -3.15 13.58 7.62
C ILE A 148 -2.73 14.76 8.49
N SER A 149 -2.62 15.93 7.87
CA SER A 149 -2.29 17.20 8.54
C SER A 149 -3.35 18.24 8.23
N GLY A 150 -3.57 19.13 9.16
CA GLY A 150 -4.44 20.28 8.96
C GLY A 150 -3.74 21.45 8.29
#